data_48da7785e200ad570a7e9da57606a503
#
_entry.id   48da7785e200ad570a7e9da57606a503
#
_cell.length_a   1.000
_cell.length_b   1.000
_cell.length_c   1.000
_cell.angle_alpha   90.00
_cell.angle_beta   90.00
_cell.angle_gamma   90.00
#
_symmetry.space_group_name_H-M   'P 1'
#
loop_
_entity.id
_entity.type
_entity.pdbx_description
1 polymer ?
#
loop_
_entity_poly.entity_id
_entity_poly.type
_entity_poly.pdbx_seq_one_letter_code
_entity_poly.pdbx_strand_id
1 'polypeptide(L)'
;MKIPPLLLTLAVAFGSAAFAPARDAAEAPFLAENDAAMKKMMNDMTVKPTGDVDRDFVAMMVAHHQGAVDMAQAFLRYGHNEQLRRLCQEIIVTQSQEITTMRHALGEPLPPSTSAPTRMPMKMN
;
A
#
# COMPACT_ATOMS: atom_id res chain seq x y z
N MET A 1 11.98 80.45 5.45
CA MET A 1 11.12 79.34 5.01
C MET A 1 11.94 78.05 5.16
N LYS A 2 11.67 77.23 6.22
CA LYS A 2 12.45 76.02 6.51
C LYS A 2 11.65 74.78 5.99
N ILE A 3 12.26 74.03 5.10
CA ILE A 3 11.69 72.79 4.52
C ILE A 3 12.01 71.66 5.49
N PRO A 4 11.04 70.86 5.96
CA PRO A 4 11.35 69.73 6.81
C PRO A 4 11.87 68.54 5.97
N PRO A 5 12.73 67.65 6.53
CA PRO A 5 13.26 66.51 5.80
C PRO A 5 12.20 65.40 5.74
N LEU A 6 11.97 64.90 4.51
CA LEU A 6 11.12 63.77 4.20
C LEU A 6 11.81 62.46 4.66
N LEU A 7 11.32 61.89 5.72
CA LEU A 7 11.76 60.55 6.19
C LEU A 7 11.16 59.49 5.28
N LEU A 8 12.01 58.91 4.43
CA LEU A 8 11.67 57.77 3.59
C LEU A 8 11.76 56.47 4.43
N THR A 9 10.64 55.98 4.94
CA THR A 9 10.58 54.70 5.64
C THR A 9 10.59 53.58 4.62
N LEU A 10 11.72 52.85 4.53
CA LEU A 10 11.86 51.65 3.71
C LEU A 10 11.19 50.47 4.49
N ALA A 11 9.99 50.08 4.09
CA ALA A 11 9.33 48.91 4.60
C ALA A 11 9.94 47.67 3.95
N VAL A 12 10.79 46.95 4.71
CA VAL A 12 11.30 45.61 4.32
C VAL A 12 10.20 44.60 4.59
N ALA A 13 9.51 44.19 3.53
CA ALA A 13 8.57 43.08 3.59
C ALA A 13 9.36 41.75 3.72
N PHE A 14 9.43 41.21 4.93
CA PHE A 14 9.88 39.83 5.14
C PHE A 14 8.79 38.89 4.59
N GLY A 15 8.95 38.44 3.36
CA GLY A 15 8.17 37.35 2.81
C GLY A 15 8.56 36.05 3.52
N SER A 16 7.70 35.61 4.45
CA SER A 16 7.79 34.25 5.02
C SER A 16 7.52 33.24 3.90
N ALA A 17 8.58 32.78 3.22
CA ALA A 17 8.48 31.59 2.37
C ALA A 17 8.12 30.40 3.31
N ALA A 18 6.86 29.99 3.30
CA ALA A 18 6.45 28.76 3.95
C ALA A 18 7.19 27.60 3.28
N PHE A 19 8.20 27.07 3.96
CA PHE A 19 8.89 25.84 3.56
C PHE A 19 7.86 24.70 3.73
N ALA A 20 7.17 24.34 2.66
CA ALA A 20 6.47 23.07 2.61
C ALA A 20 7.54 21.97 2.79
N PRO A 21 7.35 21.00 3.72
CA PRO A 21 8.29 19.90 3.85
C PRO A 21 8.42 19.23 2.48
N ALA A 22 9.67 19.01 2.05
CA ALA A 22 9.94 18.28 0.83
C ALA A 22 9.26 16.89 0.98
N ARG A 23 8.28 16.59 0.12
CA ARG A 23 7.66 15.26 0.10
C ARG A 23 8.74 14.24 -0.23
N ASP A 24 8.72 13.12 0.48
CA ASP A 24 9.57 11.98 0.14
C ASP A 24 9.36 11.64 -1.34
N ALA A 25 10.46 11.53 -2.11
CA ALA A 25 10.40 11.17 -3.53
C ALA A 25 9.70 9.83 -3.78
N ALA A 26 9.63 8.97 -2.77
CA ALA A 26 8.93 7.69 -2.79
C ALA A 26 7.41 7.81 -2.61
N GLU A 27 6.90 8.94 -2.07
CA GLU A 27 5.47 9.08 -1.75
C GLU A 27 4.59 9.06 -3.00
N ALA A 28 4.95 9.78 -4.04
CA ALA A 28 4.13 9.88 -5.25
C ALA A 28 3.95 8.53 -5.97
N PRO A 29 5.01 7.74 -6.25
CA PRO A 29 4.85 6.41 -6.84
C PRO A 29 4.13 5.43 -5.90
N PHE A 30 4.35 5.50 -4.57
CA PHE A 30 3.59 4.71 -3.60
C PHE A 30 2.09 5.00 -3.69
N LEU A 31 1.69 6.27 -3.67
CA LEU A 31 0.28 6.66 -3.75
C LEU A 31 -0.35 6.22 -5.07
N ALA A 32 0.38 6.29 -6.19
CA ALA A 32 -0.11 5.85 -7.49
C ALA A 32 -0.38 4.32 -7.52
N GLU A 33 0.54 3.51 -6.98
CA GLU A 33 0.35 2.06 -6.89
C GLU A 33 -0.76 1.69 -5.92
N ASN A 34 -0.84 2.37 -4.77
CA ASN A 34 -1.90 2.16 -3.79
C ASN A 34 -3.29 2.51 -4.36
N ASP A 35 -3.40 3.61 -5.10
CA ASP A 35 -4.64 4.00 -5.77
C ASP A 35 -5.06 2.97 -6.85
N ALA A 36 -4.11 2.46 -7.62
CA ALA A 36 -4.37 1.39 -8.59
C ALA A 36 -4.86 0.10 -7.92
N ALA A 37 -4.23 -0.31 -6.80
CA ALA A 37 -4.65 -1.46 -6.01
C ALA A 37 -6.07 -1.28 -5.45
N MET A 38 -6.37 -0.11 -4.90
CA MET A 38 -7.70 0.24 -4.38
C MET A 38 -8.77 0.19 -5.47
N LYS A 39 -8.52 0.79 -6.63
CA LYS A 39 -9.46 0.78 -7.78
C LYS A 39 -9.73 -0.63 -8.26
N LYS A 40 -8.67 -1.44 -8.40
CA LYS A 40 -8.80 -2.85 -8.78
C LYS A 40 -9.64 -3.60 -7.76
N MET A 41 -9.34 -3.48 -6.47
CA MET A 41 -10.07 -4.11 -5.39
C MET A 41 -11.55 -3.75 -5.43
N MET A 42 -11.89 -2.47 -5.53
CA MET A 42 -13.28 -2.00 -5.58
C MET A 42 -14.04 -2.55 -6.80
N ASN A 43 -13.40 -2.60 -7.96
CA ASN A 43 -14.00 -3.19 -9.16
C ASN A 43 -14.26 -4.69 -8.98
N ASP A 44 -13.26 -5.42 -8.46
CA ASP A 44 -13.33 -6.88 -8.30
C ASP A 44 -14.32 -7.28 -7.19
N MET A 45 -14.57 -6.41 -6.19
CA MET A 45 -15.59 -6.60 -5.16
C MET A 45 -17.02 -6.37 -5.67
N THR A 46 -17.19 -5.75 -6.83
CA THR A 46 -18.49 -5.55 -7.45
C THR A 46 -18.93 -6.84 -8.13
N VAL A 47 -19.48 -7.77 -7.34
CA VAL A 47 -19.93 -9.07 -7.84
C VAL A 47 -21.43 -9.04 -8.15
N LYS A 48 -21.83 -9.77 -9.20
CA LYS A 48 -23.24 -10.02 -9.47
C LYS A 48 -23.72 -11.13 -8.53
N PRO A 49 -24.79 -10.93 -7.75
CA PRO A 49 -25.31 -11.95 -6.84
C PRO A 49 -25.63 -13.25 -7.58
N THR A 50 -25.14 -14.38 -7.04
CA THR A 50 -25.36 -15.72 -7.60
C THR A 50 -26.56 -16.43 -6.98
N GLY A 51 -27.04 -15.94 -5.82
CA GLY A 51 -28.04 -16.59 -4.98
C GLY A 51 -27.43 -17.61 -3.98
N ASP A 52 -26.10 -17.74 -3.98
CA ASP A 52 -25.33 -18.57 -3.07
C ASP A 52 -24.44 -17.67 -2.19
N VAL A 53 -24.79 -17.57 -0.91
CA VAL A 53 -24.10 -16.68 0.05
C VAL A 53 -22.62 -17.04 0.18
N ASP A 54 -22.28 -18.33 0.16
CA ASP A 54 -20.90 -18.77 0.33
C ASP A 54 -20.04 -18.36 -0.88
N ARG A 55 -20.59 -18.51 -2.08
CA ARG A 55 -19.92 -18.06 -3.32
C ARG A 55 -19.77 -16.56 -3.39
N ASP A 56 -20.83 -15.84 -3.07
CA ASP A 56 -20.82 -14.37 -3.12
C ASP A 56 -19.86 -13.82 -2.07
N PHE A 57 -19.85 -14.38 -0.86
CA PHE A 57 -18.89 -14.02 0.18
C PHE A 57 -17.44 -14.26 -0.26
N VAL A 58 -17.13 -15.44 -0.78
CA VAL A 58 -15.76 -15.77 -1.22
C VAL A 58 -15.31 -14.86 -2.38
N ALA A 59 -16.19 -14.58 -3.34
CA ALA A 59 -15.86 -13.70 -4.46
C ALA A 59 -15.45 -12.29 -3.97
N MET A 60 -16.22 -11.70 -3.05
CA MET A 60 -15.92 -10.39 -2.48
C MET A 60 -14.68 -10.42 -1.58
N MET A 61 -14.55 -11.42 -0.72
CA MET A 61 -13.44 -11.51 0.22
C MET A 61 -12.11 -11.82 -0.44
N VAL A 62 -12.08 -12.63 -1.48
CA VAL A 62 -10.86 -12.87 -2.27
C VAL A 62 -10.38 -11.58 -2.92
N ALA A 63 -11.27 -10.78 -3.50
CA ALA A 63 -10.94 -9.48 -4.07
C ALA A 63 -10.39 -8.51 -3.02
N HIS A 64 -11.02 -8.45 -1.84
CA HIS A 64 -10.57 -7.64 -0.71
C HIS A 64 -9.18 -8.03 -0.22
N HIS A 65 -8.93 -9.33 -0.02
CA HIS A 65 -7.64 -9.85 0.44
C HIS A 65 -6.54 -9.61 -0.60
N GLN A 66 -6.84 -9.79 -1.89
CA GLN A 66 -5.88 -9.46 -2.95
C GLN A 66 -5.52 -7.98 -2.94
N GLY A 67 -6.48 -7.09 -2.72
CA GLY A 67 -6.20 -5.66 -2.57
C GLY A 67 -5.26 -5.36 -1.40
N ALA A 68 -5.45 -6.01 -0.26
CA ALA A 68 -4.55 -5.88 0.89
C ALA A 68 -3.12 -6.37 0.57
N VAL A 69 -2.98 -7.48 -0.16
CA VAL A 69 -1.68 -7.99 -0.63
C VAL A 69 -1.01 -6.97 -1.56
N ASP A 70 -1.74 -6.44 -2.53
CA ASP A 70 -1.20 -5.48 -3.51
C ASP A 70 -0.73 -4.18 -2.82
N MET A 71 -1.50 -3.67 -1.85
CA MET A 71 -1.12 -2.50 -1.03
C MET A 71 0.09 -2.76 -0.15
N ALA A 72 0.18 -3.94 0.47
CA ALA A 72 1.34 -4.35 1.27
C ALA A 72 2.61 -4.46 0.40
N GLN A 73 2.50 -4.98 -0.81
CA GLN A 73 3.60 -5.03 -1.77
C GLN A 73 4.06 -3.62 -2.19
N ALA A 74 3.14 -2.68 -2.42
CA ALA A 74 3.47 -1.30 -2.70
C ALA A 74 4.25 -0.68 -1.51
N PHE A 75 3.79 -0.90 -0.28
CA PHE A 75 4.52 -0.41 0.90
C PHE A 75 5.93 -1.00 0.99
N LEU A 76 6.13 -2.29 0.69
CA LEU A 76 7.46 -2.91 0.72
C LEU A 76 8.44 -2.32 -0.30
N ARG A 77 7.94 -1.74 -1.40
CA ARG A 77 8.79 -1.05 -2.40
C ARG A 77 9.25 0.32 -1.94
N TYR A 78 8.40 1.05 -1.22
CA TYR A 78 8.61 2.48 -0.95
C TYR A 78 8.72 2.83 0.53
N GLY A 79 8.16 2.02 1.43
CA GLY A 79 8.17 2.28 2.87
C GLY A 79 9.47 1.86 3.54
N HIS A 80 9.88 2.63 4.56
CA HIS A 80 11.17 2.44 5.24
C HIS A 80 11.03 1.96 6.70
N ASN A 81 9.84 2.07 7.31
CA ASN A 81 9.64 1.64 8.68
C ASN A 81 9.71 0.11 8.80
N GLU A 82 10.70 -0.39 9.51
CA GLU A 82 10.98 -1.83 9.62
C GLU A 82 9.84 -2.64 10.28
N GLN A 83 9.11 -2.03 11.21
CA GLN A 83 7.97 -2.70 11.84
C GLN A 83 6.82 -2.87 10.85
N LEU A 84 6.52 -1.81 10.08
CA LEU A 84 5.50 -1.88 9.03
C LEU A 84 5.91 -2.80 7.88
N ARG A 85 7.20 -2.85 7.53
CA ARG A 85 7.70 -3.78 6.52
C ARG A 85 7.49 -5.23 6.95
N ARG A 86 7.78 -5.58 8.21
CA ARG A 86 7.49 -6.92 8.75
C ARG A 86 5.99 -7.23 8.73
N LEU A 87 5.16 -6.28 9.18
CA LEU A 87 3.71 -6.43 9.13
C LEU A 87 3.20 -6.66 7.69
N CYS A 88 3.71 -5.91 6.71
CA CYS A 88 3.34 -6.12 5.31
C CYS A 88 3.73 -7.50 4.78
N GLN A 89 4.88 -8.04 5.19
CA GLN A 89 5.27 -9.42 4.86
C GLN A 89 4.30 -10.45 5.46
N GLU A 90 3.87 -10.24 6.71
CA GLU A 90 2.86 -11.09 7.36
C GLU A 90 1.50 -10.99 6.66
N ILE A 91 1.06 -9.79 6.28
CA ILE A 91 -0.18 -9.58 5.52
C ILE A 91 -0.14 -10.36 4.21
N ILE A 92 0.96 -10.26 3.45
CA ILE A 92 1.09 -10.96 2.16
C ILE A 92 0.96 -12.47 2.35
N VAL A 93 1.63 -13.04 3.33
CA VAL A 93 1.59 -14.49 3.60
C VAL A 93 0.20 -14.92 4.08
N THR A 94 -0.32 -14.26 5.10
CA THR A 94 -1.58 -14.63 5.74
C THR A 94 -2.76 -14.48 4.79
N GLN A 95 -2.87 -13.33 4.12
CA GLN A 95 -3.96 -13.07 3.19
C GLN A 95 -3.94 -14.00 1.96
N SER A 96 -2.74 -14.35 1.48
CA SER A 96 -2.61 -15.34 0.38
C SER A 96 -3.05 -16.74 0.81
N GLN A 97 -2.77 -17.14 2.05
CA GLN A 97 -3.23 -18.41 2.60
C GLN A 97 -4.75 -18.42 2.80
N GLU A 98 -5.33 -17.31 3.27
CA GLU A 98 -6.77 -17.17 3.45
C GLU A 98 -7.51 -17.20 2.11
N ILE A 99 -6.98 -16.56 1.06
CA ILE A 99 -7.52 -16.68 -0.32
C ILE A 99 -7.55 -18.15 -0.76
N THR A 100 -6.45 -18.87 -0.54
CA THR A 100 -6.36 -20.30 -0.88
C THR A 100 -7.39 -21.12 -0.11
N THR A 101 -7.54 -20.86 1.18
CA THR A 101 -8.50 -21.53 2.05
C THR A 101 -9.94 -21.27 1.62
N MET A 102 -10.30 -20.02 1.30
CA MET A 102 -11.65 -19.66 0.84
C MET A 102 -11.99 -20.36 -0.49
N ARG A 103 -11.07 -20.38 -1.44
CA ARG A 103 -11.25 -21.07 -2.72
C ARG A 103 -11.40 -22.59 -2.53
N HIS A 104 -10.56 -23.17 -1.66
CA HIS A 104 -10.63 -24.59 -1.34
C HIS A 104 -11.97 -24.99 -0.68
N ALA A 105 -12.52 -24.12 0.17
CA ALA A 105 -13.83 -24.33 0.79
C ALA A 105 -14.96 -24.42 -0.24
N LEU A 106 -14.81 -23.81 -1.42
CA LEU A 106 -15.74 -23.92 -2.55
C LEU A 106 -15.41 -25.08 -3.51
N GLY A 107 -14.46 -25.94 -3.15
CA GLY A 107 -14.08 -27.12 -3.93
C GLY A 107 -13.00 -26.89 -4.98
N GLU A 108 -12.35 -25.72 -5.00
CA GLU A 108 -11.19 -25.52 -5.85
C GLU A 108 -9.98 -26.34 -5.34
N PRO A 109 -9.16 -26.89 -6.25
CA PRO A 109 -7.97 -27.63 -5.84
C PRO A 109 -6.96 -26.71 -5.15
N LEU A 110 -6.27 -27.26 -4.14
CA LEU A 110 -5.13 -26.54 -3.55
C LEU A 110 -4.02 -26.34 -4.61
N PRO A 111 -3.31 -25.20 -4.60
CA PRO A 111 -2.15 -25.02 -5.45
C PRO A 111 -1.12 -26.12 -5.15
N PRO A 112 -0.34 -26.57 -6.16
CA PRO A 112 0.70 -27.54 -5.93
C PRO A 112 1.65 -27.08 -4.83
N SER A 113 1.98 -27.97 -3.90
CA SER A 113 2.97 -27.69 -2.86
C SER A 113 4.30 -27.36 -3.52
N THR A 114 4.72 -26.09 -3.45
CA THR A 114 6.09 -25.73 -3.77
C THR A 114 6.98 -26.25 -2.64
N SER A 115 7.95 -27.09 -2.96
CA SER A 115 8.96 -27.51 -1.99
C SER A 115 9.55 -26.23 -1.34
N ALA A 116 9.62 -26.21 -0.01
CA ALA A 116 10.33 -25.14 0.66
C ALA A 116 11.73 -25.02 0.06
N PRO A 117 12.24 -23.80 -0.20
CA PRO A 117 13.60 -23.63 -0.73
C PRO A 117 14.55 -24.39 0.19
N THR A 118 15.26 -25.36 -0.37
CA THR A 118 16.23 -26.17 0.36
C THR A 118 17.21 -25.21 1.00
N ARG A 119 17.32 -25.22 2.32
CA ARG A 119 18.33 -24.45 3.02
C ARG A 119 19.67 -24.77 2.37
N MET A 120 20.31 -23.78 1.78
CA MET A 120 21.70 -23.91 1.36
C MET A 120 22.51 -24.35 2.59
N PRO A 121 23.35 -25.39 2.48
CA PRO A 121 24.20 -25.78 3.60
C PRO A 121 25.09 -24.59 3.97
N MET A 122 24.97 -24.12 5.21
CA MET A 122 25.93 -23.15 5.74
C MET A 122 27.32 -23.78 5.64
N LYS A 123 28.19 -23.19 4.83
CA LYS A 123 29.63 -23.48 4.93
C LYS A 123 30.11 -22.99 6.30
N MET A 124 30.30 -23.92 7.22
CA MET A 124 31.07 -23.64 8.43
C MET A 124 32.53 -23.56 8.03
N ASN A 125 33.12 -22.37 8.16
CA ASN A 125 34.58 -22.16 8.17
C ASN A 125 35.12 -22.46 9.55
#